data_a210789fccf60784b20cd448a5f09557
#
_entry.id   a210789fccf60784b20cd448a5f09557
#
_cell.length_a   1.000
_cell.length_b   1.000
_cell.length_c   1.000
_cell.angle_alpha   90.00
_cell.angle_beta   90.00
_cell.angle_gamma   90.00
#
_symmetry.space_group_name_H-M   'P 1'
#
loop_
_entity.id
_entity.type
_entity.pdbx_description
1 polymer ?
#
loop_
_entity_poly.entity_id
_entity_poly.type
_entity_poly.pdbx_seq_one_letter_code
_entity_poly.pdbx_strand_id
1 'polypeptide(L)'
;MKNLKNKTFIITGGGRGIGAEASKLIASKGANVILTCRTENQGLSVEKEILNNGYCAKFIPQDVTIENDWRNVIEEGLATYGRIDGVVNNAGSFSWKSMNDSKLEDFREVIDVNLTGSFLGLKYGTEAIRKHGKGGSIVMISSVLGKVGASNTTAVCAAKGGVRLLAKAGACELGPEKIRVNSIHPGLTDTEIGKAFTQGLNEDEFVQSNIPLGRKANSGEIAKTILFLVSDESFFMTGAELTVDGGLTAR
;
A
#
# COMPACT_ATOMS: atom_id res chain seq x y z
N MET A 1 16.15 -5.49 15.48
CA MET A 1 15.31 -5.35 14.28
C MET A 1 15.88 -6.24 13.18
N LYS A 2 15.06 -7.11 12.60
CA LYS A 2 15.52 -8.08 11.60
C LYS A 2 15.98 -7.38 10.33
N ASN A 3 17.08 -7.86 9.83
CA ASN A 3 17.74 -7.41 8.62
C ASN A 3 16.97 -7.94 7.41
N LEU A 4 16.56 -7.05 6.49
CA LEU A 4 15.94 -7.41 5.21
C LEU A 4 16.99 -7.56 4.09
N LYS A 5 18.27 -7.73 4.46
CA LYS A 5 19.38 -7.84 3.53
C LYS A 5 19.12 -8.92 2.47
N ASN A 6 19.41 -8.60 1.22
CA ASN A 6 19.21 -9.46 0.06
C ASN A 6 17.73 -9.80 -0.26
N LYS A 7 16.77 -9.11 0.36
CA LYS A 7 15.35 -9.17 -0.05
C LYS A 7 15.01 -7.96 -0.93
N THR A 8 14.09 -8.14 -1.86
CA THR A 8 13.64 -7.10 -2.78
C THR A 8 12.13 -6.92 -2.67
N PHE A 9 11.67 -5.68 -2.48
CA PHE A 9 10.26 -5.35 -2.37
C PHE A 9 9.84 -4.30 -3.40
N ILE A 10 8.68 -4.53 -4.04
CA ILE A 10 8.00 -3.53 -4.88
C ILE A 10 7.04 -2.75 -4.00
N ILE A 11 7.05 -1.41 -4.11
CA ILE A 11 6.15 -0.52 -3.36
C ILE A 11 5.45 0.40 -4.35
N THR A 12 4.15 0.15 -4.59
CA THR A 12 3.36 0.99 -5.49
C THR A 12 2.92 2.28 -4.80
N GLY A 13 2.83 3.38 -5.57
CA GLY A 13 2.59 4.70 -4.99
C GLY A 13 3.74 5.18 -4.10
N GLY A 14 4.98 4.74 -4.41
CA GLY A 14 6.19 4.98 -3.63
C GLY A 14 6.74 6.40 -3.70
N GLY A 15 6.15 7.30 -4.51
CA GLY A 15 6.65 8.66 -4.71
C GLY A 15 6.24 9.67 -3.63
N ARG A 16 5.28 9.36 -2.75
CA ARG A 16 4.83 10.27 -1.68
C ARG A 16 4.13 9.53 -0.54
N GLY A 17 3.88 10.24 0.56
CA GLY A 17 3.07 9.78 1.70
C GLY A 17 3.53 8.44 2.27
N ILE A 18 2.58 7.54 2.54
CA ILE A 18 2.85 6.22 3.14
C ILE A 18 3.85 5.40 2.31
N GLY A 19 3.68 5.40 0.97
CA GLY A 19 4.56 4.64 0.07
C GLY A 19 6.01 5.11 0.09
N ALA A 20 6.24 6.42 0.09
CA ALA A 20 7.58 7.00 0.19
C ALA A 20 8.25 6.64 1.52
N GLU A 21 7.54 6.81 2.64
CA GLU A 21 8.07 6.47 3.97
C GLU A 21 8.32 4.96 4.13
N ALA A 22 7.44 4.11 3.56
CA ALA A 22 7.67 2.67 3.52
C ALA A 22 8.91 2.31 2.69
N SER A 23 9.10 2.95 1.53
CA SER A 23 10.27 2.74 0.66
C SER A 23 11.58 3.08 1.39
N LYS A 24 11.65 4.25 2.02
CA LYS A 24 12.81 4.70 2.80
C LYS A 24 13.08 3.76 3.99
N LEU A 25 12.04 3.42 4.74
CA LEU A 25 12.16 2.59 5.93
C LEU A 25 12.60 1.16 5.59
N ILE A 26 12.04 0.54 4.55
CA ILE A 26 12.39 -0.81 4.12
C ILE A 26 13.83 -0.84 3.57
N ALA A 27 14.23 0.15 2.76
CA ALA A 27 15.60 0.28 2.27
C ALA A 27 16.61 0.44 3.43
N SER A 28 16.27 1.23 4.47
CA SER A 28 17.11 1.40 5.65
C SER A 28 17.34 0.13 6.47
N LYS A 29 16.56 -0.93 6.22
CA LYS A 29 16.75 -2.28 6.80
C LYS A 29 17.56 -3.20 5.91
N GLY A 30 18.17 -2.68 4.85
CA GLY A 30 19.08 -3.39 3.95
C GLY A 30 18.39 -4.13 2.81
N ALA A 31 17.10 -3.87 2.58
CA ALA A 31 16.40 -4.40 1.41
C ALA A 31 16.70 -3.58 0.15
N ASN A 32 16.59 -4.21 -1.01
CA ASN A 32 16.43 -3.51 -2.28
C ASN A 32 14.96 -3.08 -2.42
N VAL A 33 14.73 -1.85 -2.86
CA VAL A 33 13.39 -1.30 -3.03
C VAL A 33 13.17 -0.92 -4.50
N ILE A 34 12.08 -1.43 -5.07
CA ILE A 34 11.54 -0.96 -6.34
C ILE A 34 10.33 -0.09 -5.99
N LEU A 35 10.46 1.21 -6.13
CA LEU A 35 9.34 2.10 -5.90
C LEU A 35 8.72 2.52 -7.22
N THR A 36 7.39 2.55 -7.29
CA THR A 36 6.68 2.90 -8.51
C THR A 36 5.64 3.98 -8.27
N CYS A 37 5.44 4.86 -9.23
CA CYS A 37 4.33 5.81 -9.28
C CYS A 37 4.21 6.42 -10.69
N ARG A 38 3.10 7.14 -10.94
CA ARG A 38 2.88 7.81 -12.22
C ARG A 38 3.68 9.11 -12.36
N THR A 39 3.96 9.79 -11.25
CA THR A 39 4.64 11.10 -11.26
C THR A 39 6.14 10.90 -11.14
N GLU A 40 6.83 10.98 -12.27
CA GLU A 40 8.26 10.68 -12.39
C GLU A 40 9.12 11.47 -11.41
N ASN A 41 8.95 12.79 -11.34
CA ASN A 41 9.74 13.64 -10.45
C ASN A 41 9.61 13.25 -8.97
N GLN A 42 8.44 12.77 -8.52
CA GLN A 42 8.23 12.30 -7.15
C GLN A 42 8.99 10.99 -6.91
N GLY A 43 8.90 10.05 -7.85
CA GLY A 43 9.60 8.77 -7.75
C GLY A 43 11.12 8.94 -7.72
N LEU A 44 11.68 9.71 -8.66
CA LEU A 44 13.10 10.03 -8.74
C LEU A 44 13.61 10.75 -7.50
N SER A 45 12.82 11.65 -6.91
CA SER A 45 13.18 12.34 -5.67
C SER A 45 13.35 11.37 -4.50
N VAL A 46 12.41 10.42 -4.33
CA VAL A 46 12.48 9.41 -3.27
C VAL A 46 13.63 8.42 -3.51
N GLU A 47 13.82 7.97 -4.75
CA GLU A 47 14.96 7.13 -5.12
C GLU A 47 16.29 7.81 -4.75
N LYS A 48 16.49 9.06 -5.18
CA LYS A 48 17.69 9.85 -4.88
C LYS A 48 17.93 9.99 -3.38
N GLU A 49 16.88 10.23 -2.60
CA GLU A 49 17.00 10.31 -1.14
C GLU A 49 17.47 8.98 -0.53
N ILE A 50 16.93 7.85 -0.99
CA ILE A 50 17.33 6.51 -0.52
C ILE A 50 18.81 6.23 -0.89
N LEU A 51 19.19 6.49 -2.13
CA LEU A 51 20.56 6.29 -2.62
C LEU A 51 21.56 7.19 -1.88
N ASN A 52 21.23 8.46 -1.65
CA ASN A 52 22.10 9.40 -0.91
C ASN A 52 22.35 8.96 0.55
N ASN A 53 21.45 8.18 1.14
CA ASN A 53 21.62 7.58 2.46
C ASN A 53 22.37 6.23 2.43
N GLY A 54 22.91 5.83 1.28
CA GLY A 54 23.70 4.60 1.12
C GLY A 54 22.87 3.32 1.02
N TYR A 55 21.57 3.42 0.74
CA TYR A 55 20.67 2.29 0.58
C TYR A 55 20.39 2.01 -0.90
N CYS A 56 19.68 0.90 -1.19
CA CYS A 56 19.38 0.46 -2.57
C CYS A 56 17.93 0.76 -2.92
N ALA A 57 17.71 1.49 -4.00
CA ALA A 57 16.40 1.71 -4.58
C ALA A 57 16.48 1.84 -6.10
N LYS A 58 15.37 1.55 -6.77
CA LYS A 58 15.15 1.83 -8.19
C LYS A 58 13.71 2.34 -8.37
N PHE A 59 13.58 3.50 -8.99
CA PHE A 59 12.28 4.02 -9.42
C PHE A 59 11.94 3.44 -10.82
N ILE A 60 10.69 3.03 -10.99
CA ILE A 60 10.13 2.61 -12.29
C ILE A 60 8.78 3.29 -12.44
N PRO A 61 8.52 4.05 -13.51
CA PRO A 61 7.21 4.65 -13.76
C PRO A 61 6.16 3.55 -13.97
N GLN A 62 4.99 3.72 -13.35
CA GLN A 62 3.91 2.73 -13.43
C GLN A 62 2.54 3.37 -13.21
N ASP A 63 1.58 3.02 -14.06
CA ASP A 63 0.16 3.06 -13.75
C ASP A 63 -0.29 1.65 -13.32
N VAL A 64 -0.74 1.51 -12.07
CA VAL A 64 -1.14 0.21 -11.50
C VAL A 64 -2.35 -0.41 -12.19
N THR A 65 -3.10 0.35 -12.99
CA THR A 65 -4.25 -0.13 -13.75
C THR A 65 -3.87 -0.81 -15.06
N ILE A 66 -2.60 -0.69 -15.48
CA ILE A 66 -2.08 -1.20 -16.76
C ILE A 66 -1.29 -2.49 -16.54
N GLU A 67 -1.78 -3.62 -17.09
CA GLU A 67 -1.09 -4.92 -16.93
C GLU A 67 0.35 -4.90 -17.48
N ASN A 68 0.57 -4.20 -18.59
CA ASN A 68 1.91 -4.16 -19.20
C ASN A 68 2.93 -3.43 -18.32
N ASP A 69 2.51 -2.41 -17.58
CA ASP A 69 3.38 -1.73 -16.63
C ASP A 69 3.81 -2.67 -15.49
N TRP A 70 2.91 -3.55 -15.02
CA TRP A 70 3.27 -4.58 -14.05
C TRP A 70 4.31 -5.55 -14.59
N ARG A 71 4.17 -5.98 -15.85
CA ARG A 71 5.18 -6.86 -16.51
C ARG A 71 6.54 -6.17 -16.55
N ASN A 72 6.59 -4.91 -16.99
CA ASN A 72 7.82 -4.13 -17.03
C ASN A 72 8.46 -3.98 -15.65
N VAL A 73 7.68 -3.64 -14.61
CA VAL A 73 8.19 -3.52 -13.23
C VAL A 73 8.81 -4.83 -12.74
N ILE A 74 8.16 -5.96 -13.00
CA ILE A 74 8.67 -7.28 -12.61
C ILE A 74 9.95 -7.61 -13.38
N GLU A 75 9.97 -7.41 -14.70
CA GLU A 75 11.13 -7.71 -15.55
C GLU A 75 12.35 -6.87 -15.17
N GLU A 76 12.17 -5.55 -15.05
CA GLU A 76 13.25 -4.65 -14.64
C GLU A 76 13.72 -4.93 -13.21
N GLY A 77 12.80 -5.24 -12.31
CA GLY A 77 13.13 -5.57 -10.92
C GLY A 77 13.95 -6.84 -10.82
N LEU A 78 13.60 -7.89 -11.57
CA LEU A 78 14.34 -9.13 -11.63
C LEU A 78 15.69 -8.96 -12.31
N ALA A 79 15.76 -8.18 -13.38
CA ALA A 79 17.02 -7.86 -14.06
C ALA A 79 17.99 -7.10 -13.14
N THR A 80 17.47 -6.20 -12.30
CA THR A 80 18.30 -5.36 -11.42
C THR A 80 18.75 -6.10 -10.15
N TYR A 81 17.84 -6.85 -9.49
CA TYR A 81 18.08 -7.41 -8.17
C TYR A 81 18.01 -8.95 -8.10
N GLY A 82 17.66 -9.61 -9.19
CA GLY A 82 17.65 -11.07 -9.33
C GLY A 82 16.46 -11.77 -8.64
N ARG A 83 15.72 -11.08 -7.77
CA ARG A 83 14.60 -11.67 -7.02
C ARG A 83 13.61 -10.61 -6.55
N ILE A 84 12.37 -11.03 -6.30
CA ILE A 84 11.33 -10.22 -5.66
C ILE A 84 10.75 -11.05 -4.52
N ASP A 85 10.80 -10.51 -3.28
CA ASP A 85 10.35 -11.17 -2.05
C ASP A 85 9.00 -10.69 -1.57
N GLY A 86 8.51 -9.59 -2.10
CA GLY A 86 7.19 -9.10 -1.76
C GLY A 86 6.75 -7.85 -2.50
N VAL A 87 5.46 -7.54 -2.33
CA VAL A 87 4.82 -6.37 -2.92
C VAL A 87 4.02 -5.65 -1.83
N VAL A 88 4.13 -4.34 -1.79
CA VAL A 88 3.27 -3.44 -1.04
C VAL A 88 2.34 -2.74 -2.02
N ASN A 89 1.09 -3.21 -2.11
CA ASN A 89 0.03 -2.60 -2.89
C ASN A 89 -0.50 -1.37 -2.14
N ASN A 90 0.19 -0.24 -2.31
CA ASN A 90 -0.09 1.00 -1.61
C ASN A 90 -0.71 2.08 -2.51
N ALA A 91 -0.49 2.04 -3.83
CA ALA A 91 -1.10 2.98 -4.76
C ALA A 91 -2.61 3.08 -4.55
N GLY A 92 -3.13 4.30 -4.55
CA GLY A 92 -4.55 4.52 -4.35
C GLY A 92 -4.97 5.92 -4.77
N SER A 93 -6.26 6.06 -5.05
CA SER A 93 -6.95 7.32 -5.31
C SER A 93 -8.09 7.51 -4.32
N PHE A 94 -8.55 8.75 -4.21
CA PHE A 94 -9.64 9.14 -3.33
C PHE A 94 -10.61 10.04 -4.08
N SER A 95 -11.90 9.82 -3.89
CA SER A 95 -12.98 10.67 -4.40
C SER A 95 -13.95 10.98 -3.27
N TRP A 96 -14.27 12.25 -3.11
CA TRP A 96 -15.27 12.74 -2.18
C TRP A 96 -16.45 13.28 -2.98
N LYS A 97 -17.44 12.43 -3.22
CA LYS A 97 -18.64 12.80 -3.98
C LYS A 97 -19.88 12.16 -3.37
N SER A 98 -20.97 12.91 -3.29
CA SER A 98 -22.26 12.34 -2.88
C SER A 98 -22.68 11.25 -3.90
N MET A 99 -23.57 10.36 -3.50
CA MET A 99 -24.08 9.33 -4.39
C MET A 99 -24.81 9.93 -5.60
N ASN A 100 -25.50 11.05 -5.41
CA ASN A 100 -26.22 11.72 -6.49
C ASN A 100 -25.29 12.42 -7.48
N ASP A 101 -24.14 12.92 -7.03
CA ASP A 101 -23.17 13.66 -7.86
C ASP A 101 -22.10 12.75 -8.47
N SER A 102 -22.00 11.50 -8.00
CA SER A 102 -21.05 10.51 -8.51
C SER A 102 -21.48 10.02 -9.88
N LYS A 103 -20.66 10.21 -10.88
CA LYS A 103 -20.82 9.58 -12.20
C LYS A 103 -20.26 8.16 -12.18
N LEU A 104 -20.71 7.31 -13.10
CA LEU A 104 -20.20 5.95 -13.23
C LEU A 104 -18.68 5.92 -13.51
N GLU A 105 -18.20 6.92 -14.26
CA GLU A 105 -16.77 7.07 -14.58
C GLU A 105 -15.95 7.34 -13.31
N ASP A 106 -16.42 8.20 -12.41
CA ASP A 106 -15.76 8.49 -11.13
C ASP A 106 -15.66 7.23 -10.27
N PHE A 107 -16.74 6.44 -10.23
CA PHE A 107 -16.76 5.17 -9.51
C PHE A 107 -15.74 4.18 -10.10
N ARG A 108 -15.74 4.02 -11.43
CA ARG A 108 -14.81 3.12 -12.14
C ARG A 108 -13.36 3.51 -11.91
N GLU A 109 -13.02 4.80 -12.02
CA GLU A 109 -11.65 5.28 -11.77
C GLU A 109 -11.15 4.88 -10.38
N VAL A 110 -11.98 5.04 -9.34
CA VAL A 110 -11.61 4.65 -7.97
C VAL A 110 -11.47 3.13 -7.85
N ILE A 111 -12.36 2.35 -8.46
CA ILE A 111 -12.26 0.87 -8.49
C ILE A 111 -11.00 0.43 -9.21
N ASP A 112 -10.71 1.01 -10.38
CA ASP A 112 -9.57 0.61 -11.19
C ASP A 112 -8.25 0.84 -10.46
N VAL A 113 -8.06 2.02 -9.89
CA VAL A 113 -6.81 2.31 -9.17
C VAL A 113 -6.69 1.49 -7.87
N ASN A 114 -7.75 1.50 -7.03
CA ASN A 114 -7.64 0.92 -5.68
C ASN A 114 -7.82 -0.60 -5.67
N LEU A 115 -8.74 -1.16 -6.46
CA LEU A 115 -9.07 -2.58 -6.41
C LEU A 115 -8.45 -3.36 -7.57
N THR A 116 -8.68 -2.95 -8.83
CA THR A 116 -8.09 -3.62 -9.99
C THR A 116 -6.56 -3.55 -9.94
N GLY A 117 -5.97 -2.38 -9.63
CA GLY A 117 -4.53 -2.23 -9.45
C GLY A 117 -3.97 -3.12 -8.34
N SER A 118 -4.69 -3.24 -7.21
CA SER A 118 -4.29 -4.16 -6.12
C SER A 118 -4.39 -5.63 -6.52
N PHE A 119 -5.40 -6.01 -7.32
CA PHE A 119 -5.50 -7.36 -7.88
C PHE A 119 -4.33 -7.68 -8.81
N LEU A 120 -3.99 -6.75 -9.70
CA LEU A 120 -2.84 -6.92 -10.60
C LEU A 120 -1.53 -7.06 -9.80
N GLY A 121 -1.36 -6.26 -8.75
CA GLY A 121 -0.21 -6.37 -7.86
C GLY A 121 -0.15 -7.69 -7.08
N LEU A 122 -1.29 -8.24 -6.67
CA LEU A 122 -1.36 -9.56 -6.08
C LEU A 122 -0.98 -10.63 -7.11
N LYS A 123 -1.54 -10.59 -8.32
CA LYS A 123 -1.29 -11.54 -9.41
C LYS A 123 0.19 -11.53 -9.83
N TYR A 124 0.69 -10.40 -10.31
CA TYR A 124 2.06 -10.29 -10.84
C TYR A 124 3.13 -10.39 -9.75
N GLY A 125 2.84 -9.88 -8.56
CA GLY A 125 3.71 -10.05 -7.40
C GLY A 125 3.87 -11.51 -7.01
N THR A 126 2.78 -12.29 -7.02
CA THR A 126 2.82 -13.73 -6.76
C THR A 126 3.66 -14.46 -7.80
N GLU A 127 3.45 -14.18 -9.09
CA GLU A 127 4.24 -14.76 -10.17
C GLU A 127 5.75 -14.49 -10.00
N ALA A 128 6.11 -13.28 -9.60
CA ALA A 128 7.50 -12.90 -9.36
C ALA A 128 8.12 -13.62 -8.15
N ILE A 129 7.36 -13.69 -7.04
CA ILE A 129 7.79 -14.36 -5.80
C ILE A 129 8.01 -15.87 -6.06
N ARG A 130 7.14 -16.51 -6.82
CA ARG A 130 7.25 -17.93 -7.17
C ARG A 130 8.56 -18.29 -7.85
N LYS A 131 9.17 -17.37 -8.61
CA LYS A 131 10.41 -17.65 -9.35
C LYS A 131 11.59 -18.12 -8.49
N HIS A 132 11.65 -17.69 -7.22
CA HIS A 132 12.72 -18.16 -6.32
C HIS A 132 12.27 -19.26 -5.35
N GLY A 133 10.97 -19.57 -5.24
CA GLY A 133 10.44 -20.70 -4.48
C GLY A 133 10.59 -20.64 -2.95
N LYS A 134 10.92 -19.48 -2.36
CA LYS A 134 11.18 -19.33 -0.91
C LYS A 134 10.03 -18.70 -0.13
N GLY A 135 8.86 -18.53 -0.79
CA GLY A 135 7.74 -17.76 -0.22
C GLY A 135 8.00 -16.26 -0.22
N GLY A 136 7.10 -15.50 0.42
CA GLY A 136 7.19 -14.04 0.42
C GLY A 136 6.10 -13.35 1.21
N SER A 137 5.98 -12.03 1.05
CA SER A 137 4.96 -11.25 1.74
C SER A 137 4.32 -10.21 0.81
N ILE A 138 3.00 -10.23 0.72
CA ILE A 138 2.21 -9.22 0.02
C ILE A 138 1.41 -8.43 1.05
N VAL A 139 1.56 -7.11 1.04
CA VAL A 139 0.83 -6.19 1.92
C VAL A 139 -0.14 -5.35 1.10
N MET A 140 -1.41 -5.40 1.48
CA MET A 140 -2.49 -4.70 0.80
C MET A 140 -2.90 -3.48 1.64
N ILE A 141 -2.73 -2.27 1.13
CA ILE A 141 -3.16 -1.06 1.83
C ILE A 141 -4.64 -0.80 1.52
N SER A 142 -5.50 -1.21 2.46
CA SER A 142 -6.91 -0.90 2.47
C SER A 142 -7.15 0.48 3.11
N SER A 143 -8.12 0.60 3.99
CA SER A 143 -8.48 1.79 4.76
C SER A 143 -9.44 1.40 5.87
N VAL A 144 -9.63 2.24 6.87
CA VAL A 144 -10.83 2.17 7.75
C VAL A 144 -12.12 2.18 6.94
N LEU A 145 -12.16 2.88 5.80
CA LEU A 145 -13.29 2.88 4.86
C LEU A 145 -13.52 1.52 4.18
N GLY A 146 -12.64 0.56 4.32
CA GLY A 146 -12.87 -0.84 3.95
C GLY A 146 -13.54 -1.66 5.06
N LYS A 147 -13.79 -1.06 6.24
CA LYS A 147 -14.40 -1.68 7.43
C LYS A 147 -15.70 -0.98 7.84
N VAL A 148 -15.73 0.34 7.71
CA VAL A 148 -16.89 1.19 8.05
C VAL A 148 -17.21 2.12 6.91
N GLY A 149 -18.47 2.57 6.82
CA GLY A 149 -18.91 3.54 5.82
C GLY A 149 -18.70 4.98 6.30
N ALA A 150 -18.53 5.89 5.35
CA ALA A 150 -18.65 7.33 5.58
C ALA A 150 -19.40 7.96 4.41
N SER A 151 -20.10 9.07 4.69
CA SER A 151 -20.81 9.83 3.65
C SER A 151 -19.83 10.28 2.56
N ASN A 152 -20.29 10.36 1.32
CA ASN A 152 -19.54 10.83 0.15
C ASN A 152 -18.30 9.98 -0.23
N THR A 153 -18.17 8.75 0.28
CA THR A 153 -17.02 7.86 0.04
C THR A 153 -17.40 6.50 -0.54
N THR A 154 -18.58 6.37 -1.17
CA THR A 154 -19.14 5.10 -1.63
C THR A 154 -18.18 4.29 -2.50
N ALA A 155 -17.54 4.94 -3.50
CA ALA A 155 -16.57 4.28 -4.38
C ALA A 155 -15.33 3.79 -3.61
N VAL A 156 -14.83 4.60 -2.68
CA VAL A 156 -13.65 4.24 -1.86
C VAL A 156 -13.98 3.09 -0.93
N CYS A 157 -15.16 3.13 -0.25
CA CYS A 157 -15.62 2.04 0.61
C CYS A 157 -15.75 0.72 -0.17
N ALA A 158 -16.35 0.75 -1.37
CA ALA A 158 -16.47 -0.41 -2.22
C ALA A 158 -15.10 -0.99 -2.61
N ALA A 159 -14.19 -0.13 -3.09
CA ALA A 159 -12.85 -0.53 -3.49
C ALA A 159 -12.04 -1.10 -2.30
N LYS A 160 -11.99 -0.39 -1.18
CA LYS A 160 -11.19 -0.78 -0.01
C LYS A 160 -11.79 -1.98 0.75
N GLY A 161 -13.11 -2.15 0.73
CA GLY A 161 -13.78 -3.38 1.16
C GLY A 161 -13.39 -4.57 0.27
N GLY A 162 -13.34 -4.37 -1.05
CA GLY A 162 -12.83 -5.36 -2.01
C GLY A 162 -11.37 -5.74 -1.75
N VAL A 163 -10.47 -4.77 -1.54
CA VAL A 163 -9.06 -5.00 -1.20
C VAL A 163 -8.92 -5.82 0.08
N ARG A 164 -9.72 -5.53 1.09
CA ARG A 164 -9.78 -6.28 2.37
C ARG A 164 -10.05 -7.76 2.15
N LEU A 165 -11.09 -8.10 1.37
CA LEU A 165 -11.45 -9.50 1.08
C LEU A 165 -10.51 -10.14 0.06
N LEU A 166 -9.99 -9.38 -0.90
CA LEU A 166 -8.97 -9.86 -1.83
C LEU A 166 -7.70 -10.34 -1.08
N ALA A 167 -7.29 -9.62 -0.02
CA ALA A 167 -6.18 -10.06 0.82
C ALA A 167 -6.45 -11.41 1.51
N LYS A 168 -7.67 -11.63 2.00
CA LYS A 168 -8.05 -12.91 2.62
C LYS A 168 -8.08 -14.06 1.62
N ALA A 169 -8.67 -13.83 0.45
CA ALA A 169 -8.70 -14.82 -0.62
C ALA A 169 -7.27 -15.22 -1.04
N GLY A 170 -6.40 -14.21 -1.28
CA GLY A 170 -4.99 -14.45 -1.58
C GLY A 170 -4.25 -15.20 -0.47
N ALA A 171 -4.55 -14.91 0.81
CA ALA A 171 -3.94 -15.62 1.94
C ALA A 171 -4.30 -17.11 1.95
N CYS A 172 -5.58 -17.45 1.67
CA CYS A 172 -6.03 -18.84 1.60
C CYS A 172 -5.38 -19.57 0.42
N GLU A 173 -5.32 -18.94 -0.75
CA GLU A 173 -4.80 -19.55 -1.97
C GLU A 173 -3.29 -19.74 -1.93
N LEU A 174 -2.55 -18.74 -1.42
CA LEU A 174 -1.09 -18.67 -1.52
C LEU A 174 -0.35 -19.20 -0.27
N GLY A 175 -1.09 -19.48 0.81
CA GLY A 175 -0.54 -20.04 2.05
C GLY A 175 0.30 -21.30 1.85
N PRO A 176 -0.14 -22.31 1.05
CA PRO A 176 0.65 -23.51 0.77
C PRO A 176 2.02 -23.22 0.14
N GLU A 177 2.14 -22.08 -0.57
CA GLU A 177 3.39 -21.64 -1.20
C GLU A 177 4.26 -20.75 -0.28
N LYS A 178 3.86 -20.62 1.00
CA LYS A 178 4.52 -19.76 1.99
C LYS A 178 4.52 -18.27 1.60
N ILE A 179 3.57 -17.84 0.78
CA ILE A 179 3.34 -16.45 0.46
C ILE A 179 2.24 -15.92 1.38
N ARG A 180 2.61 -14.98 2.24
CA ARG A 180 1.68 -14.37 3.19
C ARG A 180 1.01 -13.15 2.55
N VAL A 181 -0.29 -12.99 2.74
CA VAL A 181 -1.04 -11.82 2.27
C VAL A 181 -1.82 -11.23 3.43
N ASN A 182 -1.53 -9.98 3.78
CA ASN A 182 -2.19 -9.28 4.89
C ASN A 182 -2.64 -7.89 4.45
N SER A 183 -3.65 -7.34 5.11
CA SER A 183 -4.14 -5.99 4.87
C SER A 183 -3.87 -5.05 6.04
N ILE A 184 -3.56 -3.80 5.72
CA ILE A 184 -3.49 -2.69 6.67
C ILE A 184 -4.67 -1.76 6.41
N HIS A 185 -5.29 -1.28 7.47
CA HIS A 185 -6.43 -0.36 7.43
C HIS A 185 -6.04 0.96 8.12
N PRO A 186 -5.35 1.88 7.43
CA PRO A 186 -5.03 3.18 7.98
C PRO A 186 -6.28 4.01 8.27
N GLY A 187 -6.24 4.75 9.38
CA GLY A 187 -7.15 5.87 9.63
C GLY A 187 -6.68 7.16 8.97
N LEU A 188 -7.10 8.29 9.51
CA LEU A 188 -6.69 9.60 9.04
C LEU A 188 -5.17 9.76 9.21
N THR A 189 -4.48 9.90 8.08
CA THR A 189 -3.01 10.00 8.00
C THR A 189 -2.64 11.30 7.31
N ASP A 190 -1.60 11.97 7.75
CA ASP A 190 -1.10 13.21 7.14
C ASP A 190 -0.48 12.92 5.75
N THR A 191 -1.34 12.96 4.75
CA THR A 191 -1.07 12.72 3.33
C THR A 191 -2.01 13.56 2.49
N GLU A 192 -1.76 13.66 1.18
CA GLU A 192 -2.68 14.32 0.26
C GLU A 192 -4.09 13.69 0.28
N ILE A 193 -4.18 12.35 0.40
CA ILE A 193 -5.46 11.65 0.54
C ILE A 193 -6.14 12.01 1.88
N GLY A 194 -5.38 12.09 2.97
CA GLY A 194 -5.91 12.51 4.28
C GLY A 194 -6.46 13.93 4.25
N LYS A 195 -5.74 14.86 3.61
CA LYS A 195 -6.20 16.25 3.40
C LYS A 195 -7.46 16.31 2.54
N ALA A 196 -7.53 15.51 1.48
CA ALA A 196 -8.73 15.43 0.65
C ALA A 196 -9.94 14.88 1.42
N PHE A 197 -9.74 13.97 2.35
CA PHE A 197 -10.81 13.43 3.22
C PHE A 197 -11.36 14.50 4.18
N THR A 198 -10.53 15.39 4.71
CA THR A 198 -10.95 16.44 5.62
C THR A 198 -11.31 17.76 4.93
N GLN A 199 -11.23 17.79 3.59
CA GLN A 199 -11.57 18.99 2.82
C GLN A 199 -13.01 19.44 3.08
N GLY A 200 -13.18 20.71 3.54
CA GLY A 200 -14.47 21.26 3.90
C GLY A 200 -14.97 20.90 5.29
N LEU A 201 -14.19 20.19 6.10
CA LEU A 201 -14.44 19.93 7.51
C LEU A 201 -13.52 20.81 8.38
N ASN A 202 -13.95 21.07 9.62
CA ASN A 202 -13.01 21.50 10.65
C ASN A 202 -12.17 20.30 11.07
N GLU A 203 -10.94 20.20 10.55
CA GLU A 203 -10.07 19.04 10.77
C GLU A 203 -9.77 18.80 12.24
N ASP A 204 -9.49 19.87 13.00
CA ASP A 204 -9.19 19.74 14.44
C ASP A 204 -10.40 19.22 15.21
N GLU A 205 -11.59 19.71 14.93
CA GLU A 205 -12.83 19.24 15.54
C GLU A 205 -13.10 17.78 15.16
N PHE A 206 -12.93 17.42 13.88
CA PHE A 206 -13.07 16.04 13.43
C PHE A 206 -12.10 15.11 14.18
N VAL A 207 -10.84 15.50 14.30
CA VAL A 207 -9.80 14.72 14.98
C VAL A 207 -10.14 14.54 16.45
N GLN A 208 -10.46 15.62 17.15
CA GLN A 208 -10.76 15.56 18.60
C GLN A 208 -12.03 14.76 18.90
N SER A 209 -13.03 14.84 18.03
CA SER A 209 -14.31 14.16 18.24
C SER A 209 -14.30 12.69 17.81
N ASN A 210 -13.45 12.30 16.87
CA ASN A 210 -13.53 10.99 16.25
C ASN A 210 -12.31 10.09 16.47
N ILE A 211 -11.14 10.64 16.76
CA ILE A 211 -9.93 9.84 16.94
C ILE A 211 -9.54 9.82 18.41
N PRO A 212 -9.69 8.69 19.13
CA PRO A 212 -9.35 8.58 20.56
C PRO A 212 -7.93 9.04 20.92
N LEU A 213 -6.94 8.82 20.05
CA LEU A 213 -5.57 9.32 20.27
C LEU A 213 -5.42 10.83 20.02
N GLY A 214 -6.48 11.55 19.65
CA GLY A 214 -6.54 13.02 19.51
C GLY A 214 -5.62 13.58 18.41
N ARG A 215 -5.17 12.79 17.45
CA ARG A 215 -4.30 13.24 16.35
C ARG A 215 -4.40 12.36 15.11
N LYS A 216 -3.98 12.91 13.99
CA LYS A 216 -3.70 12.12 12.78
C LYS A 216 -2.46 11.25 12.98
N ALA A 217 -2.37 10.13 12.24
CA ALA A 217 -1.12 9.42 12.08
C ALA A 217 -0.17 10.17 11.14
N ASN A 218 1.13 10.05 11.35
CA ASN A 218 2.10 10.37 10.31
C ASN A 218 2.35 9.14 9.42
N SER A 219 2.78 9.36 8.17
CA SER A 219 3.01 8.28 7.20
C SER A 219 4.03 7.24 7.69
N GLY A 220 5.01 7.64 8.51
CA GLY A 220 6.01 6.75 9.09
C GLY A 220 5.42 5.74 10.10
N GLU A 221 4.30 6.07 10.76
CA GLU A 221 3.63 5.15 11.68
C GLU A 221 2.99 3.99 10.91
N ILE A 222 2.38 4.28 9.76
CA ILE A 222 1.86 3.25 8.85
C ILE A 222 3.00 2.44 8.22
N ALA A 223 4.09 3.11 7.82
CA ALA A 223 5.27 2.45 7.26
C ALA A 223 5.91 1.44 8.22
N LYS A 224 5.87 1.67 9.53
CA LYS A 224 6.34 0.70 10.54
C LYS A 224 5.49 -0.57 10.54
N THR A 225 4.19 -0.46 10.36
CA THR A 225 3.29 -1.64 10.24
C THR A 225 3.54 -2.37 8.93
N ILE A 226 3.80 -1.66 7.83
CA ILE A 226 4.22 -2.27 6.56
C ILE A 226 5.52 -3.05 6.77
N LEU A 227 6.54 -2.43 7.38
CA LEU A 227 7.82 -3.10 7.68
C LEU A 227 7.63 -4.37 8.50
N PHE A 228 6.78 -4.34 9.53
CA PHE A 228 6.45 -5.53 10.33
C PHE A 228 5.88 -6.65 9.44
N LEU A 229 4.92 -6.34 8.57
CA LEU A 229 4.26 -7.34 7.72
C LEU A 229 5.16 -7.89 6.60
N VAL A 230 6.08 -7.11 6.05
CA VAL A 230 7.03 -7.62 5.04
C VAL A 230 8.18 -8.41 5.66
N SER A 231 8.41 -8.26 6.97
CA SER A 231 9.49 -8.94 7.70
C SER A 231 9.08 -10.33 8.20
N ASP A 232 10.08 -11.10 8.67
CA ASP A 232 9.86 -12.40 9.28
C ASP A 232 9.28 -12.30 10.71
N GLU A 233 9.12 -11.07 11.27
CA GLU A 233 8.47 -10.87 12.57
C GLU A 233 6.98 -11.21 12.53
N SER A 234 6.36 -11.16 11.35
CA SER A 234 4.97 -11.58 11.10
C SER A 234 4.86 -12.96 10.42
N PHE A 235 5.83 -13.84 10.65
CA PHE A 235 5.96 -15.11 9.95
C PHE A 235 4.71 -16.00 9.99
N PHE A 236 3.95 -15.97 11.09
CA PHE A 236 2.72 -16.77 11.24
C PHE A 236 1.44 -15.98 10.96
N MET A 237 1.56 -14.82 10.28
CA MET A 237 0.42 -13.96 9.94
C MET A 237 0.14 -14.00 8.46
N THR A 238 -1.05 -14.52 8.07
CA THR A 238 -1.63 -14.40 6.73
C THR A 238 -3.13 -14.22 6.85
N GLY A 239 -3.75 -13.45 5.97
CA GLY A 239 -5.18 -13.07 6.02
C GLY A 239 -5.54 -12.10 7.15
N ALA A 240 -4.55 -11.58 7.88
CA ALA A 240 -4.78 -10.65 8.98
C ALA A 240 -5.16 -9.25 8.48
N GLU A 241 -5.98 -8.57 9.29
CA GLU A 241 -6.40 -7.19 9.10
C GLU A 241 -5.82 -6.32 10.22
N LEU A 242 -4.81 -5.51 9.94
CA LEU A 242 -4.21 -4.62 10.91
C LEU A 242 -4.79 -3.22 10.79
N THR A 243 -5.60 -2.82 11.76
CA THR A 243 -6.15 -1.46 11.82
C THR A 243 -5.14 -0.55 12.52
N VAL A 244 -4.79 0.57 11.89
CA VAL A 244 -3.84 1.58 12.40
C VAL A 244 -4.51 2.95 12.25
N ASP A 245 -5.40 3.29 13.17
CA ASP A 245 -6.36 4.38 12.99
C ASP A 245 -6.53 5.29 14.22
N GLY A 246 -5.70 5.13 15.24
CA GLY A 246 -5.80 5.90 16.49
C GLY A 246 -7.08 5.64 17.29
N GLY A 247 -7.77 4.53 17.01
CA GLY A 247 -9.03 4.16 17.66
C GLY A 247 -10.30 4.68 16.95
N LEU A 248 -10.16 5.26 15.76
CA LEU A 248 -11.29 5.80 14.98
C LEU A 248 -12.43 4.80 14.79
N THR A 249 -12.12 3.50 14.61
CA THR A 249 -13.10 2.43 14.39
C THR A 249 -13.30 1.51 15.60
N ALA A 250 -12.83 1.89 16.77
CA ALA A 250 -12.96 1.07 17.99
C ALA A 250 -14.34 1.20 18.67
N ARG A 251 -15.26 2.00 18.12
CA ARG A 251 -16.60 2.30 18.66
C ARG A 251 -17.66 2.21 17.56
#